data_f81620b00a07a6a04bc0adac4598780a
#
_entry.id   f81620b00a07a6a04bc0adac4598780a
#
_cell.length_a   1.000
_cell.length_b   1.000
_cell.length_c   1.000
_cell.angle_alpha   90.00
_cell.angle_beta   90.00
_cell.angle_gamma   90.00
#
_symmetry.space_group_name_H-M   'P 1'
#
loop_
_entity.id
_entity.type
_entity.pdbx_description
1 polymer ?
#
loop_
_entity_poly.entity_id
_entity_poly.type
_entity_poly.pdbx_seq_one_letter_code
_entity_poly.pdbx_strand_id
1 'polypeptide(L)'
;MTATDASTELGLPAFRTGTELVPALPEGQTQTGKDFTSDQEVRWCPGCGDYAVLKAVQGFLPDLGLRRENIVFVSGIGCSSRFPYYLDTFGMHSIHGRAPSIATGLATAREDLSVWVVTGDGDALSIGGNHLIHALRRNVNMTILLFNNRIYGLTKGQYSPTSETGKVTKSTPVGSIDQPFNPVSLALGAEASFVARTIDSDRKHLTSVLSAAAAHRGTSLVEIYQNCPIFNDGAFEDLKGRDTKDESIIPLVHGEPIVFAGGAKGVVRDPATGGVKVAQVEEVGLDAVLVHDAHNTDPTVAFAISRLTAADYLHQAPIGIFRQVERPTYDDQARAQVSAAVDAAAASPDERLGALLGAGDTWTVV
;
A
#
# COMPACT_ATOMS: atom_id res chain seq x y z
N MET A 1 -24.52 6.78 -5.67
CA MET A 1 -24.31 7.55 -4.43
C MET A 1 -22.98 8.23 -4.57
N THR A 2 -22.95 9.53 -4.65
CA THR A 2 -21.73 10.33 -4.76
C THR A 2 -21.08 10.44 -3.38
N ALA A 3 -19.75 10.53 -3.35
CA ALA A 3 -18.89 10.59 -2.15
C ALA A 3 -19.31 11.58 -1.04
N THR A 4 -20.17 12.51 -1.36
CA THR A 4 -20.67 13.55 -0.46
C THR A 4 -21.65 13.05 0.63
N ASP A 5 -22.27 11.88 0.45
CA ASP A 5 -23.36 11.47 1.36
C ASP A 5 -22.90 10.79 2.66
N ALA A 6 -21.89 9.92 2.61
CA ALA A 6 -21.47 9.17 3.79
C ALA A 6 -20.73 10.02 4.84
N SER A 7 -19.94 11.01 4.41
CA SER A 7 -19.23 11.93 5.32
C SER A 7 -20.19 12.90 6.01
N THR A 8 -21.25 13.30 5.30
CA THR A 8 -22.25 14.24 5.85
C THR A 8 -23.14 13.57 6.90
N GLU A 9 -23.50 12.28 6.70
CA GLU A 9 -24.27 11.51 7.68
C GLU A 9 -23.53 11.29 9.02
N LEU A 10 -22.18 11.24 8.96
CA LEU A 10 -21.33 11.04 10.15
C LEU A 10 -20.84 12.36 10.75
N GLY A 11 -21.19 13.51 10.17
CA GLY A 11 -20.72 14.82 10.62
C GLY A 11 -19.22 15.02 10.45
N LEU A 12 -18.59 14.26 9.55
CA LEU A 12 -17.15 14.36 9.29
C LEU A 12 -16.86 15.44 8.24
N PRO A 13 -15.70 16.11 8.33
CA PRO A 13 -15.28 17.05 7.28
C PRO A 13 -15.19 16.34 5.92
N ALA A 14 -15.71 16.99 4.88
CA ALA A 14 -15.63 16.48 3.50
C ALA A 14 -14.23 16.72 2.92
N PHE A 15 -13.24 15.93 3.31
CA PHE A 15 -11.90 16.00 2.73
C PHE A 15 -11.88 15.32 1.36
N ARG A 16 -11.24 15.97 0.40
CA ARG A 16 -11.20 15.51 -0.99
C ARG A 16 -10.00 14.62 -1.27
N THR A 17 -8.87 14.85 -0.60
CA THR A 17 -7.62 14.10 -0.82
C THR A 17 -6.96 13.67 0.48
N GLY A 18 -6.11 12.65 0.40
CA GLY A 18 -5.32 12.15 1.52
C GLY A 18 -4.33 13.16 2.09
N THR A 19 -3.99 14.20 1.31
CA THR A 19 -3.01 15.22 1.68
C THR A 19 -3.63 16.60 1.96
N GLU A 20 -4.95 16.74 1.96
CA GLU A 20 -5.63 18.04 2.04
C GLU A 20 -5.31 18.83 3.31
N LEU A 21 -5.06 18.16 4.43
CA LEU A 21 -4.71 18.79 5.72
C LEU A 21 -3.20 18.99 5.91
N VAL A 22 -2.39 18.46 4.99
CA VAL A 22 -0.93 18.56 5.08
C VAL A 22 -0.51 19.92 4.53
N PRO A 23 0.34 20.69 5.26
CA PRO A 23 0.78 22.00 4.80
C PRO A 23 1.45 21.96 3.43
N ALA A 24 0.91 22.73 2.51
CA ALA A 24 1.46 22.88 1.17
C ALA A 24 2.80 23.63 1.19
N LEU A 25 3.57 23.43 0.13
CA LEU A 25 4.76 24.21 -0.14
C LEU A 25 4.36 25.70 -0.30
N PRO A 26 5.10 26.67 0.28
CA PRO A 26 4.79 28.07 0.13
C PRO A 26 4.74 28.52 -1.33
N GLU A 27 3.86 29.47 -1.63
CA GLU A 27 3.70 30.02 -2.98
C GLU A 27 5.04 30.52 -3.55
N GLY A 28 5.33 30.19 -4.80
CA GLY A 28 6.56 30.53 -5.49
C GLY A 28 7.76 29.64 -5.16
N GLN A 29 7.65 28.70 -4.23
CA GLN A 29 8.67 27.67 -4.00
C GLN A 29 8.42 26.46 -4.90
N THR A 30 9.51 25.85 -5.36
CA THR A 30 9.49 24.61 -6.14
C THR A 30 10.46 23.60 -5.56
N GLN A 31 10.14 22.34 -5.72
CA GLN A 31 10.99 21.23 -5.31
C GLN A 31 11.26 20.32 -6.51
N THR A 32 12.36 19.60 -6.48
CA THR A 32 12.76 18.61 -7.47
C THR A 32 13.08 17.29 -6.78
N GLY A 33 13.18 16.21 -7.51
CA GLY A 33 13.56 14.90 -6.94
C GLY A 33 14.93 14.93 -6.22
N LYS A 34 15.79 15.93 -6.50
CA LYS A 34 17.07 16.10 -5.80
C LYS A 34 16.86 16.58 -4.37
N ASP A 35 15.84 17.39 -4.12
CA ASP A 35 15.52 17.92 -2.79
C ASP A 35 15.01 16.82 -1.84
N PHE A 36 14.59 15.67 -2.40
CA PHE A 36 14.18 14.48 -1.66
C PHE A 36 15.26 13.38 -1.61
N THR A 37 16.48 13.68 -2.06
CA THR A 37 17.59 12.74 -2.06
C THR A 37 18.52 13.07 -0.89
N SER A 38 18.66 12.12 0.05
CA SER A 38 19.60 12.29 1.18
C SER A 38 21.06 12.24 0.74
N ASP A 39 21.96 12.61 1.63
CA ASP A 39 23.41 12.52 1.45
C ASP A 39 23.98 11.10 1.65
N GLN A 40 23.11 10.13 1.99
CA GLN A 40 23.52 8.76 2.31
C GLN A 40 23.78 7.94 1.04
N GLU A 41 24.88 7.19 1.06
CA GLU A 41 25.18 6.22 0.02
C GLU A 41 24.19 5.05 0.05
N VAL A 42 23.55 4.77 -1.09
CA VAL A 42 22.61 3.64 -1.21
C VAL A 42 23.37 2.31 -1.18
N ARG A 43 23.01 1.44 -0.23
CA ARG A 43 23.71 0.20 0.10
C ARG A 43 22.97 -1.07 -0.33
N TRP A 44 22.08 -0.99 -1.31
CA TRP A 44 21.46 -2.18 -1.89
C TRP A 44 22.41 -2.88 -2.87
N CYS A 45 22.09 -4.13 -3.18
CA CYS A 45 22.87 -4.90 -4.17
C CYS A 45 22.78 -4.26 -5.56
N PRO A 46 23.85 -4.29 -6.36
CA PRO A 46 23.80 -3.84 -7.75
C PRO A 46 22.69 -4.55 -8.53
N GLY A 47 21.85 -3.80 -9.24
CA GLY A 47 20.72 -4.33 -10.00
C GLY A 47 19.44 -4.61 -9.19
N CYS A 48 19.43 -4.30 -7.90
CA CYS A 48 18.24 -4.43 -7.06
C CYS A 48 17.11 -3.51 -7.54
N GLY A 49 15.88 -4.03 -7.64
CA GLY A 49 14.72 -3.26 -8.05
C GLY A 49 14.35 -2.10 -7.10
N ASP A 50 14.83 -2.15 -5.84
CA ASP A 50 14.64 -1.06 -4.87
C ASP A 50 15.19 0.28 -5.37
N TYR A 51 16.27 0.28 -6.19
CA TYR A 51 16.80 1.50 -6.82
C TYR A 51 15.78 2.16 -7.74
N ALA A 52 15.07 1.36 -8.53
CA ALA A 52 14.08 1.88 -9.48
C ALA A 52 12.89 2.50 -8.72
N VAL A 53 12.43 1.82 -7.67
CA VAL A 53 11.34 2.32 -6.81
C VAL A 53 11.75 3.59 -6.06
N LEU A 54 12.96 3.62 -5.48
CA LEU A 54 13.49 4.82 -4.82
C LEU A 54 13.53 6.01 -5.78
N LYS A 55 14.01 5.79 -7.00
CA LYS A 55 14.09 6.85 -8.01
C LYS A 55 12.72 7.33 -8.47
N ALA A 56 11.74 6.42 -8.55
CA ALA A 56 10.36 6.77 -8.86
C ALA A 56 9.74 7.63 -7.74
N VAL A 57 9.91 7.23 -6.47
CA VAL A 57 9.41 7.97 -5.31
C VAL A 57 10.07 9.35 -5.20
N GLN A 58 11.41 9.44 -5.29
CA GLN A 58 12.12 10.73 -5.28
C GLN A 58 11.64 11.67 -6.39
N GLY A 59 11.33 11.12 -7.58
CA GLY A 59 10.81 11.91 -8.69
C GLY A 59 9.35 12.31 -8.57
N PHE A 60 8.57 11.56 -7.80
CA PHE A 60 7.15 11.79 -7.57
C PHE A 60 6.86 12.75 -6.41
N LEU A 61 7.66 12.70 -5.32
CA LEU A 61 7.39 13.50 -4.11
C LEU A 61 7.24 15.01 -4.37
N PRO A 62 7.98 15.64 -5.30
CA PRO A 62 7.76 17.05 -5.67
C PRO A 62 6.33 17.35 -6.14
N ASP A 63 5.70 16.39 -6.85
CA ASP A 63 4.36 16.56 -7.43
C ASP A 63 3.26 16.64 -6.36
N LEU A 64 3.56 16.21 -5.13
CA LEU A 64 2.65 16.37 -3.98
C LEU A 64 2.50 17.84 -3.57
N GLY A 65 3.46 18.70 -3.88
CA GLY A 65 3.43 20.11 -3.47
C GLY A 65 3.49 20.30 -1.95
N LEU A 66 4.01 19.35 -1.20
CA LEU A 66 4.08 19.36 0.26
C LEU A 66 5.48 19.76 0.74
N ARG A 67 5.56 20.31 1.95
CA ARG A 67 6.86 20.52 2.61
C ARG A 67 7.50 19.18 2.96
N ARG A 68 8.82 19.05 2.77
CA ARG A 68 9.57 17.81 3.09
C ARG A 68 9.39 17.37 4.54
N GLU A 69 9.37 18.33 5.46
CA GLU A 69 9.19 18.09 6.89
C GLU A 69 7.79 17.60 7.29
N ASN A 70 6.82 17.66 6.39
CA ASN A 70 5.48 17.09 6.61
C ASN A 70 5.27 15.74 5.91
N ILE A 71 6.31 15.19 5.28
CA ILE A 71 6.30 13.84 4.70
C ILE A 71 7.12 12.92 5.60
N VAL A 72 6.53 11.81 6.03
CA VAL A 72 7.17 10.87 6.97
C VAL A 72 7.12 9.45 6.43
N PHE A 73 8.30 8.84 6.33
CA PHE A 73 8.43 7.43 5.96
C PHE A 73 8.71 6.58 7.20
N VAL A 74 7.79 5.67 7.53
CA VAL A 74 7.95 4.68 8.60
C VAL A 74 8.27 3.33 7.98
N SER A 75 9.39 2.72 8.33
CA SER A 75 9.79 1.44 7.77
C SER A 75 9.85 0.32 8.81
N GLY A 76 9.59 -0.92 8.33
CA GLY A 76 9.84 -2.14 9.11
C GLY A 76 11.30 -2.58 9.01
N ILE A 77 11.52 -3.89 8.81
CA ILE A 77 12.85 -4.49 8.69
C ILE A 77 12.96 -5.25 7.35
N GLY A 78 14.09 -5.11 6.70
CA GLY A 78 14.43 -5.75 5.43
C GLY A 78 15.18 -4.81 4.49
N CYS A 79 15.43 -5.25 3.26
CA CYS A 79 16.15 -4.44 2.27
C CYS A 79 15.39 -3.15 1.94
N SER A 80 14.11 -3.25 1.60
CA SER A 80 13.25 -2.10 1.33
C SER A 80 13.14 -1.13 2.52
N SER A 81 13.22 -1.64 3.74
CA SER A 81 13.10 -0.85 4.97
C SER A 81 14.26 0.13 5.21
N ARG A 82 15.31 0.08 4.38
CA ARG A 82 16.36 1.11 4.36
C ARG A 82 15.93 2.42 3.68
N PHE A 83 14.75 2.43 3.08
CA PHE A 83 14.22 3.55 2.31
C PHE A 83 14.32 4.91 3.03
N PRO A 84 13.97 5.05 4.33
CA PRO A 84 14.09 6.33 5.03
C PRO A 84 15.50 6.90 5.10
N TYR A 85 16.57 6.08 5.01
CA TYR A 85 17.94 6.58 4.94
C TYR A 85 18.23 7.35 3.64
N TYR A 86 17.51 7.02 2.55
CA TYR A 86 17.82 7.49 1.21
C TYR A 86 16.88 8.61 0.74
N LEU A 87 15.96 9.02 1.62
CA LEU A 87 15.05 10.14 1.39
C LEU A 87 15.40 11.30 2.33
N ASP A 88 15.37 12.52 1.81
CA ASP A 88 15.48 13.74 2.61
C ASP A 88 14.08 14.22 3.03
N THR A 89 13.40 13.39 3.83
CA THR A 89 12.13 13.60 4.53
C THR A 89 12.31 13.23 5.99
N PHE A 90 11.29 13.40 6.83
CA PHE A 90 11.31 12.71 8.12
C PHE A 90 11.16 11.20 7.93
N GLY A 91 11.82 10.44 8.76
CA GLY A 91 11.80 8.98 8.68
C GLY A 91 11.95 8.31 10.04
N MET A 92 11.40 7.10 10.15
CA MET A 92 11.52 6.26 11.33
C MET A 92 11.74 4.81 10.92
N HIS A 93 12.79 4.18 11.44
CA HIS A 93 12.95 2.72 11.41
C HIS A 93 12.27 2.12 12.62
N SER A 94 11.40 1.14 12.40
CA SER A 94 10.70 0.45 13.48
C SER A 94 11.25 -0.96 13.72
N ILE A 95 10.55 -1.75 14.52
CA ILE A 95 10.81 -3.17 14.74
C ILE A 95 10.12 -3.98 13.66
N HIS A 96 10.62 -5.19 13.39
CA HIS A 96 10.11 -6.12 12.38
C HIS A 96 8.59 -6.28 12.46
N GLY A 97 7.91 -5.96 11.35
CA GLY A 97 6.46 -6.03 11.20
C GLY A 97 5.66 -4.96 11.94
N ARG A 98 6.29 -3.93 12.53
CA ARG A 98 5.58 -2.93 13.36
C ARG A 98 5.34 -1.58 12.67
N ALA A 99 5.88 -1.37 11.48
CA ALA A 99 5.70 -0.10 10.77
C ALA A 99 4.21 0.29 10.60
N PRO A 100 3.28 -0.59 10.22
CA PRO A 100 1.86 -0.21 10.07
C PRO A 100 1.22 0.24 11.39
N SER A 101 1.59 -0.36 12.53
CA SER A 101 1.03 0.03 13.83
C SER A 101 1.58 1.35 14.35
N ILE A 102 2.88 1.60 14.15
CA ILE A 102 3.52 2.88 14.51
C ILE A 102 2.97 3.99 13.62
N ALA A 103 2.89 3.77 12.32
CA ALA A 103 2.32 4.72 11.37
C ALA A 103 0.84 5.03 11.67
N THR A 104 0.06 4.04 12.11
CA THR A 104 -1.32 4.24 12.58
C THR A 104 -1.36 5.24 13.74
N GLY A 105 -0.48 5.09 14.74
CA GLY A 105 -0.39 6.02 15.86
C GLY A 105 -0.01 7.43 15.42
N LEU A 106 0.99 7.55 14.53
CA LEU A 106 1.44 8.82 13.99
C LEU A 106 0.33 9.55 13.22
N ALA A 107 -0.32 8.87 12.26
CA ALA A 107 -1.39 9.46 11.46
C ALA A 107 -2.62 9.85 12.29
N THR A 108 -2.93 9.07 13.34
CA THR A 108 -4.01 9.40 14.28
C THR A 108 -3.70 10.65 15.11
N ALA A 109 -2.44 10.82 15.53
CA ALA A 109 -2.01 11.94 16.36
C ALA A 109 -1.74 13.23 15.56
N ARG A 110 -1.40 13.14 14.27
CA ARG A 110 -0.93 14.25 13.42
C ARG A 110 -1.60 14.21 12.05
N GLU A 111 -2.64 15.04 11.89
CA GLU A 111 -3.37 15.18 10.62
C GLU A 111 -2.62 15.99 9.55
N ASP A 112 -1.63 16.76 9.98
CA ASP A 112 -0.77 17.60 9.17
C ASP A 112 0.45 16.87 8.57
N LEU A 113 0.47 15.53 8.63
CA LEU A 113 1.54 14.72 8.07
C LEU A 113 1.03 13.79 6.96
N SER A 114 1.80 13.72 5.88
CA SER A 114 1.67 12.68 4.86
C SER A 114 2.49 11.47 5.31
N VAL A 115 1.80 10.41 5.75
CA VAL A 115 2.42 9.23 6.38
C VAL A 115 2.54 8.09 5.38
N TRP A 116 3.75 7.61 5.18
CA TRP A 116 4.11 6.51 4.28
C TRP A 116 4.74 5.37 5.05
N VAL A 117 4.34 4.14 4.75
CA VAL A 117 4.95 2.92 5.29
C VAL A 117 5.72 2.22 4.18
N VAL A 118 6.95 1.82 4.48
CA VAL A 118 7.75 0.96 3.60
C VAL A 118 8.00 -0.36 4.31
N THR A 119 7.59 -1.46 3.68
CA THR A 119 7.69 -2.80 4.23
C THR A 119 7.95 -3.83 3.13
N GLY A 120 8.67 -4.89 3.44
CA GLY A 120 8.82 -6.04 2.53
C GLY A 120 7.69 -7.05 2.73
N ASP A 121 7.55 -7.98 1.78
CA ASP A 121 6.57 -9.06 1.86
C ASP A 121 6.77 -9.93 3.11
N GLY A 122 8.02 -10.28 3.44
CA GLY A 122 8.35 -11.01 4.65
C GLY A 122 8.08 -10.24 5.94
N ASP A 123 8.31 -8.94 5.94
CA ASP A 123 8.07 -8.05 7.08
C ASP A 123 6.57 -7.86 7.34
N ALA A 124 5.82 -7.56 6.29
CA ALA A 124 4.40 -7.25 6.39
C ALA A 124 3.51 -8.48 6.61
N LEU A 125 3.82 -9.62 6.00
CA LEU A 125 2.92 -10.78 5.91
C LEU A 125 3.27 -11.91 6.87
N SER A 126 4.47 -11.89 7.47
CA SER A 126 4.85 -12.81 8.54
C SER A 126 4.49 -12.18 9.89
N ILE A 127 5.49 -11.75 10.66
CA ILE A 127 5.26 -11.17 11.99
C ILE A 127 4.40 -9.89 11.97
N GLY A 128 4.34 -9.18 10.83
CA GLY A 128 3.55 -7.97 10.63
C GLY A 128 2.09 -8.20 10.25
N GLY A 129 1.68 -9.43 9.91
CA GLY A 129 0.36 -9.72 9.31
C GLY A 129 -0.81 -9.14 10.10
N ASN A 130 -0.82 -9.32 11.41
CA ASN A 130 -1.86 -8.77 12.27
C ASN A 130 -1.92 -7.22 12.22
N HIS A 131 -0.76 -6.55 12.24
CA HIS A 131 -0.69 -5.08 12.19
C HIS A 131 -1.13 -4.53 10.84
N LEU A 132 -0.75 -5.20 9.75
CA LEU A 132 -1.19 -4.85 8.40
C LEU A 132 -2.71 -4.95 8.28
N ILE A 133 -3.31 -6.09 8.66
CA ILE A 133 -4.75 -6.30 8.60
C ILE A 133 -5.50 -5.24 9.40
N HIS A 134 -5.06 -4.93 10.63
CA HIS A 134 -5.71 -3.93 11.46
C HIS A 134 -5.55 -2.49 10.94
N ALA A 135 -4.44 -2.14 10.31
CA ALA A 135 -4.26 -0.86 9.65
C ALA A 135 -5.24 -0.70 8.48
N LEU A 136 -5.32 -1.72 7.61
CA LEU A 136 -6.21 -1.74 6.44
C LEU A 136 -7.70 -1.64 6.86
N ARG A 137 -8.14 -2.48 7.81
CA ARG A 137 -9.56 -2.45 8.23
C ARG A 137 -9.97 -1.15 8.91
N ARG A 138 -9.05 -0.49 9.63
CA ARG A 138 -9.30 0.82 10.26
C ARG A 138 -9.35 1.96 9.26
N ASN A 139 -8.79 1.75 8.09
CA ASN A 139 -8.74 2.78 7.04
C ASN A 139 -8.08 4.08 7.51
N VAL A 140 -6.96 3.98 8.21
CA VAL A 140 -6.17 5.15 8.66
C VAL A 140 -5.57 5.85 7.45
N ASN A 141 -5.57 7.17 7.43
CA ASN A 141 -5.03 7.95 6.29
C ASN A 141 -3.50 7.82 6.19
N MET A 142 -3.05 6.82 5.43
CA MET A 142 -1.63 6.54 5.15
C MET A 142 -1.44 5.68 3.90
N THR A 143 -0.27 5.74 3.29
CA THR A 143 0.10 4.89 2.15
C THR A 143 1.09 3.82 2.56
N ILE A 144 0.81 2.57 2.23
CA ILE A 144 1.67 1.41 2.50
C ILE A 144 2.26 0.91 1.18
N LEU A 145 3.58 1.01 1.04
CA LEU A 145 4.35 0.45 -0.07
C LEU A 145 4.87 -0.92 0.37
N LEU A 146 4.30 -1.99 -0.18
CA LEU A 146 4.69 -3.37 0.07
C LEU A 146 5.60 -3.84 -1.06
N PHE A 147 6.90 -3.93 -0.79
CA PHE A 147 7.90 -4.44 -1.72
C PHE A 147 7.89 -5.96 -1.70
N ASN A 148 7.42 -6.55 -2.78
CA ASN A 148 7.30 -7.99 -2.90
C ASN A 148 8.36 -8.54 -3.86
N ASN A 149 9.40 -9.15 -3.31
CA ASN A 149 10.44 -9.84 -4.06
C ASN A 149 10.42 -11.36 -3.87
N ARG A 150 9.43 -11.89 -3.14
CA ARG A 150 9.20 -13.31 -2.89
C ARG A 150 10.38 -14.02 -2.22
N ILE A 151 11.17 -13.27 -1.41
CA ILE A 151 12.33 -13.83 -0.69
C ILE A 151 12.72 -12.93 0.50
N TYR A 152 13.22 -13.49 1.59
CA TYR A 152 13.95 -12.73 2.61
C TYR A 152 15.37 -12.43 2.12
N GLY A 153 15.59 -11.25 1.49
CA GLY A 153 16.89 -10.89 0.94
C GLY A 153 17.92 -10.49 1.99
N LEU A 154 17.54 -9.66 2.96
CA LEU A 154 18.46 -9.12 3.99
C LEU A 154 19.13 -10.23 4.81
N THR A 155 18.40 -11.28 5.15
CA THR A 155 18.88 -12.45 5.93
C THR A 155 19.49 -13.53 5.06
N LYS A 156 19.73 -13.23 3.77
CA LYS A 156 20.46 -14.04 2.78
C LYS A 156 19.72 -15.22 2.20
N GLY A 157 18.41 -15.05 1.92
CA GLY A 157 17.70 -15.90 0.96
C GLY A 157 16.88 -17.02 1.57
N GLN A 158 16.18 -16.79 2.69
CA GLN A 158 15.11 -17.67 3.14
C GLN A 158 13.84 -17.42 2.31
N TYR A 159 13.00 -18.45 2.13
CA TYR A 159 11.69 -18.23 1.52
C TYR A 159 10.82 -17.31 2.39
N SER A 160 10.05 -16.46 1.75
CA SER A 160 9.14 -15.51 2.36
C SER A 160 7.69 -16.00 2.30
N PRO A 161 6.73 -15.34 2.96
CA PRO A 161 5.32 -15.74 2.88
C PRO A 161 4.72 -15.71 1.46
N THR A 162 5.34 -15.01 0.51
CA THR A 162 4.91 -14.94 -0.89
C THR A 162 5.71 -15.84 -1.83
N SER A 163 6.73 -16.53 -1.32
CA SER A 163 7.51 -17.50 -2.10
C SER A 163 6.62 -18.65 -2.58
N GLU A 164 6.88 -19.13 -3.77
CA GLU A 164 6.21 -20.31 -4.33
C GLU A 164 6.41 -21.56 -3.47
N THR A 165 5.40 -22.44 -3.46
CA THR A 165 5.53 -23.77 -2.87
C THR A 165 6.64 -24.54 -3.58
N GLY A 166 7.45 -25.23 -2.83
CA GLY A 166 8.62 -25.95 -3.35
C GLY A 166 9.87 -25.09 -3.52
N LYS A 167 9.86 -23.79 -3.12
CA LYS A 167 11.05 -22.92 -3.20
C LYS A 167 12.23 -23.50 -2.45
N VAL A 168 13.28 -23.87 -3.21
CA VAL A 168 14.53 -24.37 -2.64
C VAL A 168 15.41 -23.17 -2.21
N THR A 169 15.84 -23.21 -0.97
CA THR A 169 16.80 -22.24 -0.41
C THR A 169 17.83 -22.96 0.45
N LYS A 170 18.86 -22.24 0.91
CA LYS A 170 19.85 -22.84 1.82
C LYS A 170 19.27 -23.36 3.13
N SER A 171 18.20 -22.73 3.62
CA SER A 171 17.49 -23.15 4.84
C SER A 171 16.37 -24.16 4.59
N THR A 172 15.94 -24.32 3.35
CA THR A 172 14.91 -25.27 2.91
C THR A 172 15.37 -26.07 1.70
N PRO A 173 16.37 -26.97 1.88
CA PRO A 173 17.02 -27.66 0.76
C PRO A 173 16.12 -28.65 0.01
N VAL A 174 15.00 -29.04 0.61
CA VAL A 174 13.98 -29.92 -0.01
C VAL A 174 12.74 -29.16 -0.51
N GLY A 175 12.79 -27.82 -0.48
CA GLY A 175 11.70 -26.94 -0.89
C GLY A 175 10.78 -26.51 0.25
N SER A 176 10.15 -25.34 0.09
CA SER A 176 9.14 -24.83 1.01
C SER A 176 7.84 -25.62 0.89
N ILE A 177 7.10 -25.75 1.99
CA ILE A 177 5.80 -26.46 2.03
C ILE A 177 4.62 -25.49 2.25
N ASP A 178 4.91 -24.23 2.51
CA ASP A 178 3.89 -23.22 2.74
C ASP A 178 3.18 -22.82 1.44
N GLN A 179 1.89 -22.48 1.56
CA GLN A 179 1.13 -21.88 0.48
C GLN A 179 1.39 -20.37 0.46
N PRO A 180 1.73 -19.80 -0.70
CA PRO A 180 2.06 -18.38 -0.77
C PRO A 180 0.85 -17.47 -0.51
N PHE A 181 1.07 -16.39 0.26
CA PHE A 181 0.11 -15.32 0.37
C PHE A 181 -0.05 -14.57 -0.95
N ASN A 182 -1.29 -14.16 -1.23
CA ASN A 182 -1.58 -13.12 -2.19
C ASN A 182 -1.91 -11.82 -1.42
N PRO A 183 -1.00 -10.82 -1.41
CA PRO A 183 -1.17 -9.61 -0.60
C PRO A 183 -2.40 -8.79 -0.99
N VAL A 184 -2.72 -8.74 -2.29
CA VAL A 184 -3.91 -8.05 -2.80
C VAL A 184 -5.19 -8.74 -2.30
N SER A 185 -5.27 -10.08 -2.39
CA SER A 185 -6.43 -10.83 -1.87
C SER A 185 -6.59 -10.61 -0.36
N LEU A 186 -5.49 -10.60 0.40
CA LEU A 186 -5.52 -10.33 1.84
C LEU A 186 -6.05 -8.91 2.13
N ALA A 187 -5.57 -7.91 1.40
CA ALA A 187 -6.00 -6.53 1.59
C ALA A 187 -7.48 -6.32 1.26
N LEU A 188 -7.96 -6.93 0.16
CA LEU A 188 -9.38 -6.90 -0.20
C LEU A 188 -10.23 -7.62 0.85
N GLY A 189 -9.78 -8.77 1.38
CA GLY A 189 -10.43 -9.48 2.49
C GLY A 189 -10.42 -8.71 3.82
N ALA A 190 -9.46 -7.81 4.02
CA ALA A 190 -9.41 -6.87 5.14
C ALA A 190 -10.22 -5.58 4.89
N GLU A 191 -10.98 -5.51 3.80
CA GLU A 191 -11.80 -4.35 3.41
C GLU A 191 -10.99 -3.07 3.18
N ALA A 192 -9.75 -3.18 2.68
CA ALA A 192 -8.94 -2.00 2.34
C ALA A 192 -9.65 -1.12 1.30
N SER A 193 -9.65 0.18 1.51
CA SER A 193 -10.33 1.15 0.64
C SER A 193 -9.57 1.45 -0.66
N PHE A 194 -8.24 1.29 -0.65
CA PHE A 194 -7.39 1.39 -1.85
C PHE A 194 -6.43 0.20 -1.90
N VAL A 195 -6.46 -0.53 -3.01
CA VAL A 195 -5.57 -1.67 -3.25
C VAL A 195 -5.07 -1.63 -4.69
N ALA A 196 -3.76 -1.59 -4.87
CA ALA A 196 -3.13 -1.58 -6.19
C ALA A 196 -1.92 -2.52 -6.24
N ARG A 197 -1.56 -2.91 -7.46
CA ARG A 197 -0.32 -3.64 -7.77
C ARG A 197 0.40 -2.99 -8.93
N THR A 198 1.71 -2.88 -8.82
CA THR A 198 2.60 -2.37 -9.85
C THR A 198 3.93 -3.14 -9.86
N ILE A 199 4.85 -2.76 -10.73
CA ILE A 199 6.14 -3.42 -10.90
C ILE A 199 7.27 -2.40 -11.01
N ASP A 200 8.45 -2.72 -10.45
CA ASP A 200 9.63 -1.83 -10.38
C ASP A 200 10.15 -1.36 -11.74
N SER A 201 9.98 -2.18 -12.78
CA SER A 201 10.47 -1.90 -14.14
C SER A 201 9.57 -0.96 -14.95
N ASP A 202 8.30 -0.76 -14.56
CA ASP A 202 7.39 0.18 -15.22
C ASP A 202 7.27 1.47 -14.40
N ARG A 203 8.23 2.37 -14.59
CA ARG A 203 8.30 3.64 -13.87
C ARG A 203 7.04 4.51 -14.08
N LYS A 204 6.49 4.52 -15.29
CA LYS A 204 5.33 5.35 -15.62
C LYS A 204 4.10 4.87 -14.85
N HIS A 205 3.84 3.57 -14.91
CA HIS A 205 2.74 2.94 -14.19
C HIS A 205 2.91 3.08 -12.67
N LEU A 206 4.13 2.81 -12.15
CA LEU A 206 4.44 2.99 -10.74
C LEU A 206 4.15 4.42 -10.27
N THR A 207 4.61 5.44 -11.00
CA THR A 207 4.36 6.85 -10.64
C THR A 207 2.87 7.18 -10.64
N SER A 208 2.08 6.69 -11.62
CA SER A 208 0.65 6.92 -11.66
C SER A 208 -0.10 6.28 -10.48
N VAL A 209 0.31 5.07 -10.09
CA VAL A 209 -0.24 4.37 -8.90
C VAL A 209 0.13 5.11 -7.61
N LEU A 210 1.37 5.59 -7.47
CA LEU A 210 1.79 6.39 -6.31
C LEU A 210 0.97 7.68 -6.18
N SER A 211 0.71 8.36 -7.30
CA SER A 211 -0.12 9.57 -7.34
C SER A 211 -1.57 9.28 -6.90
N ALA A 212 -2.17 8.21 -7.42
CA ALA A 212 -3.52 7.81 -7.02
C ALA A 212 -3.58 7.40 -5.53
N ALA A 213 -2.56 6.67 -5.04
CA ALA A 213 -2.48 6.25 -3.65
C ALA A 213 -2.34 7.43 -2.68
N ALA A 214 -1.54 8.45 -3.04
CA ALA A 214 -1.37 9.66 -2.24
C ALA A 214 -2.62 10.55 -2.21
N ALA A 215 -3.36 10.57 -3.32
CA ALA A 215 -4.61 11.33 -3.42
C ALA A 215 -5.77 10.65 -2.65
N HIS A 216 -5.71 9.34 -2.44
CA HIS A 216 -6.73 8.60 -1.72
C HIS A 216 -6.74 8.96 -0.23
N ARG A 217 -7.93 9.24 0.32
CA ARG A 217 -8.10 9.45 1.75
C ARG A 217 -8.49 8.14 2.44
N GLY A 218 -7.55 7.61 3.19
CA GLY A 218 -7.64 6.31 3.85
C GLY A 218 -6.36 5.51 3.70
N THR A 219 -6.41 4.22 4.01
CA THR A 219 -5.24 3.35 3.86
C THR A 219 -5.11 2.86 2.42
N SER A 220 -4.05 3.30 1.76
CA SER A 220 -3.65 2.80 0.44
C SER A 220 -2.63 1.68 0.59
N LEU A 221 -2.92 0.49 0.05
CA LEU A 221 -1.91 -0.57 -0.13
C LEU A 221 -1.48 -0.63 -1.58
N VAL A 222 -0.18 -0.45 -1.82
CA VAL A 222 0.46 -0.63 -3.12
C VAL A 222 1.45 -1.77 -3.03
N GLU A 223 1.13 -2.91 -3.63
CA GLU A 223 2.09 -4.01 -3.82
C GLU A 223 2.98 -3.69 -5.03
N ILE A 224 4.29 -3.73 -4.81
CA ILE A 224 5.29 -3.46 -5.85
C ILE A 224 6.11 -4.72 -6.07
N TYR A 225 5.93 -5.38 -7.21
CA TYR A 225 6.80 -6.47 -7.61
C TYR A 225 8.20 -5.94 -7.89
N GLN A 226 9.19 -6.51 -7.16
CA GLN A 226 10.55 -6.00 -7.12
C GLN A 226 11.55 -7.13 -7.31
N ASN A 227 12.50 -6.99 -8.25
CA ASN A 227 13.50 -8.03 -8.50
C ASN A 227 14.61 -8.03 -7.44
N CYS A 228 14.88 -9.19 -6.87
CA CYS A 228 16.04 -9.44 -6.02
C CYS A 228 17.12 -10.20 -6.80
N PRO A 229 18.15 -9.52 -7.38
CA PRO A 229 19.09 -10.16 -8.30
C PRO A 229 20.01 -11.18 -7.63
N ILE A 230 20.10 -11.20 -6.31
CA ILE A 230 21.01 -12.07 -5.57
C ILE A 230 20.35 -13.37 -5.11
N PHE A 231 19.10 -13.32 -4.66
CA PHE A 231 18.45 -14.45 -4.03
C PHE A 231 17.20 -14.94 -4.75
N ASN A 232 16.64 -14.15 -5.66
CA ASN A 232 15.43 -14.51 -6.42
C ASN A 232 15.40 -13.77 -7.77
N ASP A 233 16.51 -13.81 -8.50
CA ASP A 233 16.59 -13.18 -9.80
C ASP A 233 15.63 -13.81 -10.80
N GLY A 234 15.01 -12.98 -11.64
CA GLY A 234 14.07 -13.43 -12.66
C GLY A 234 12.69 -13.86 -12.13
N ALA A 235 12.37 -13.69 -10.84
CA ALA A 235 11.08 -14.09 -10.29
C ALA A 235 9.85 -13.47 -10.96
N PHE A 236 10.05 -12.38 -11.70
CA PHE A 236 9.01 -11.63 -12.42
C PHE A 236 9.36 -11.46 -13.91
N GLU A 237 10.19 -12.32 -14.46
CA GLU A 237 10.69 -12.17 -15.83
C GLU A 237 9.56 -12.16 -16.86
N ASP A 238 8.54 -13.04 -16.70
CA ASP A 238 7.39 -13.08 -17.60
C ASP A 238 6.61 -11.74 -17.63
N LEU A 239 6.60 -11.00 -16.51
CA LEU A 239 5.93 -9.71 -16.41
C LEU A 239 6.80 -8.54 -16.92
N LYS A 240 8.11 -8.75 -17.11
CA LYS A 240 9.10 -7.72 -17.49
C LYS A 240 9.63 -7.91 -18.91
N GLY A 241 9.70 -9.15 -19.36
CA GLY A 241 10.26 -9.52 -20.66
C GLY A 241 9.54 -8.80 -21.79
N ARG A 242 10.31 -8.30 -22.77
CA ARG A 242 9.75 -7.57 -23.92
C ARG A 242 8.75 -8.43 -24.70
N ASP A 243 9.02 -9.72 -24.81
CA ASP A 243 8.24 -10.66 -25.62
C ASP A 243 7.13 -11.37 -24.82
N THR A 244 7.15 -11.28 -23.48
CA THR A 244 6.24 -12.02 -22.58
C THR A 244 5.25 -11.11 -21.88
N LYS A 245 5.62 -9.86 -21.55
CA LYS A 245 4.82 -8.97 -20.72
C LYS A 245 3.40 -8.75 -21.25
N ASP A 246 3.20 -8.65 -22.55
CA ASP A 246 1.90 -8.39 -23.17
C ASP A 246 0.96 -9.59 -23.03
N GLU A 247 1.51 -10.81 -22.91
CA GLU A 247 0.78 -12.06 -22.63
C GLU A 247 0.55 -12.32 -21.14
N SER A 248 1.34 -11.66 -20.28
CA SER A 248 1.43 -11.95 -18.85
C SER A 248 0.82 -10.87 -17.97
N ILE A 249 0.79 -9.62 -18.40
CA ILE A 249 0.17 -8.52 -17.66
C ILE A 249 -1.30 -8.41 -18.04
N ILE A 250 -2.18 -8.54 -17.04
CA ILE A 250 -3.61 -8.20 -17.15
C ILE A 250 -3.79 -6.76 -16.67
N PRO A 251 -3.95 -5.78 -17.58
CA PRO A 251 -4.05 -4.38 -17.19
C PRO A 251 -5.41 -4.09 -16.56
N LEU A 252 -5.41 -3.42 -15.41
CA LEU A 252 -6.62 -2.96 -14.73
C LEU A 252 -6.76 -1.45 -14.92
N VAL A 253 -7.60 -1.04 -15.87
CA VAL A 253 -7.94 0.36 -16.14
C VAL A 253 -9.43 0.55 -15.85
N HIS A 254 -9.75 1.46 -14.92
CA HIS A 254 -11.15 1.72 -14.55
C HIS A 254 -11.97 2.17 -15.76
N GLY A 255 -13.14 1.56 -15.93
CA GLY A 255 -14.06 1.83 -17.03
C GLY A 255 -13.74 1.12 -18.36
N GLU A 256 -12.62 0.40 -18.44
CA GLU A 256 -12.19 -0.30 -19.65
C GLU A 256 -12.43 -1.82 -19.54
N PRO A 257 -12.72 -2.52 -20.66
CA PRO A 257 -12.71 -3.97 -20.70
C PRO A 257 -11.33 -4.53 -20.32
N ILE A 258 -11.29 -5.57 -19.50
CA ILE A 258 -10.04 -6.20 -19.07
C ILE A 258 -9.56 -7.11 -20.19
N VAL A 259 -8.82 -6.57 -21.14
CA VAL A 259 -8.22 -7.29 -22.27
C VAL A 259 -6.70 -7.16 -22.28
N PHE A 260 -5.99 -8.16 -22.80
CA PHE A 260 -4.54 -8.19 -22.91
C PHE A 260 -4.10 -9.10 -24.08
N ALA A 261 -2.80 -9.36 -24.26
CA ALA A 261 -2.29 -10.11 -25.39
C ALA A 261 -2.71 -9.52 -26.73
N GLY A 262 -2.56 -8.18 -26.88
CA GLY A 262 -3.00 -7.49 -28.11
C GLY A 262 -4.51 -7.51 -28.33
N GLY A 263 -5.31 -7.77 -27.30
CA GLY A 263 -6.77 -7.88 -27.38
C GLY A 263 -7.28 -9.31 -27.62
N ALA A 264 -6.38 -10.29 -27.73
CA ALA A 264 -6.76 -11.69 -27.97
C ALA A 264 -7.39 -12.37 -26.75
N LYS A 265 -6.96 -11.95 -25.55
CA LYS A 265 -7.43 -12.52 -24.26
C LYS A 265 -8.23 -11.51 -23.49
N GLY A 266 -9.24 -11.97 -22.76
CA GLY A 266 -10.07 -11.14 -21.89
C GLY A 266 -10.44 -11.88 -20.60
N VAL A 267 -10.75 -11.10 -19.55
CA VAL A 267 -11.24 -11.65 -18.27
C VAL A 267 -12.77 -11.70 -18.34
N VAL A 268 -13.33 -12.88 -18.11
CA VAL A 268 -14.77 -13.11 -18.12
C VAL A 268 -15.24 -13.72 -16.80
N ARG A 269 -16.54 -13.63 -16.50
CA ARG A 269 -17.10 -14.39 -15.38
C ARG A 269 -17.01 -15.89 -15.65
N ASP A 270 -16.70 -16.65 -14.61
CA ASP A 270 -16.72 -18.11 -14.64
C ASP A 270 -17.97 -18.63 -13.94
N PRO A 271 -19.00 -19.06 -14.68
CA PRO A 271 -20.24 -19.55 -14.09
C PRO A 271 -20.06 -20.86 -13.31
N ALA A 272 -18.99 -21.62 -13.57
CA ALA A 272 -18.72 -22.87 -12.87
C ALA A 272 -18.23 -22.65 -11.42
N THR A 273 -17.50 -21.56 -11.18
CA THR A 273 -16.92 -21.24 -9.86
C THR A 273 -17.55 -20.02 -9.20
N GLY A 274 -18.32 -19.21 -9.94
CA GLY A 274 -18.81 -17.91 -9.53
C GLY A 274 -17.71 -16.81 -9.53
N GLY A 275 -16.49 -17.16 -9.91
CA GLY A 275 -15.33 -16.26 -9.99
C GLY A 275 -15.14 -15.67 -11.38
N VAL A 276 -13.88 -15.50 -11.75
CA VAL A 276 -13.45 -15.03 -13.07
C VAL A 276 -12.39 -15.96 -13.66
N LYS A 277 -12.30 -15.95 -14.98
CA LYS A 277 -11.27 -16.67 -15.75
C LYS A 277 -10.82 -15.88 -16.96
N VAL A 278 -9.67 -16.24 -17.51
CA VAL A 278 -9.20 -15.77 -18.80
C VAL A 278 -9.83 -16.61 -19.92
N ALA A 279 -10.28 -15.96 -20.97
CA ALA A 279 -10.84 -16.60 -22.18
C ALA A 279 -10.30 -15.94 -23.44
N GLN A 280 -10.39 -16.63 -24.58
CA GLN A 280 -10.10 -16.02 -25.88
C GLN A 280 -11.27 -15.12 -26.29
N VAL A 281 -10.98 -13.87 -26.61
CA VAL A 281 -12.01 -12.88 -26.99
C VAL A 281 -12.74 -13.30 -28.28
N GLU A 282 -12.03 -13.97 -29.20
CA GLU A 282 -12.62 -14.52 -30.42
C GLU A 282 -13.73 -15.55 -30.14
N GLU A 283 -13.60 -16.34 -29.05
CA GLU A 283 -14.57 -17.37 -28.68
C GLU A 283 -15.79 -16.83 -27.93
N VAL A 284 -15.56 -15.85 -27.04
CA VAL A 284 -16.60 -15.36 -26.11
C VAL A 284 -17.25 -14.06 -26.53
N GLY A 285 -16.61 -13.29 -27.40
CA GLY A 285 -17.00 -11.91 -27.76
C GLY A 285 -16.56 -10.87 -26.74
N LEU A 286 -16.28 -9.65 -27.20
CA LEU A 286 -15.85 -8.54 -26.34
C LEU A 286 -16.92 -8.16 -25.30
N ASP A 287 -18.20 -8.30 -25.64
CA ASP A 287 -19.34 -7.99 -24.76
C ASP A 287 -19.40 -8.90 -23.52
N ALA A 288 -18.76 -10.07 -23.57
CA ALA A 288 -18.66 -10.97 -22.42
C ALA A 288 -17.48 -10.62 -21.49
N VAL A 289 -16.55 -9.78 -21.94
CA VAL A 289 -15.40 -9.36 -21.14
C VAL A 289 -15.83 -8.40 -20.04
N LEU A 290 -15.31 -8.62 -18.83
CA LEU A 290 -15.58 -7.74 -17.71
C LEU A 290 -14.99 -6.34 -17.95
N VAL A 291 -15.82 -5.32 -17.74
CA VAL A 291 -15.36 -3.95 -17.59
C VAL A 291 -14.88 -3.75 -16.17
N HIS A 292 -13.65 -3.26 -16.01
CA HIS A 292 -13.05 -3.06 -14.69
C HIS A 292 -13.70 -1.88 -13.96
N ASP A 293 -14.19 -2.12 -12.75
CA ASP A 293 -14.73 -1.08 -11.87
C ASP A 293 -13.96 -1.05 -10.55
N ALA A 294 -12.97 -0.15 -10.48
CA ALA A 294 -12.17 0.05 -9.27
C ALA A 294 -12.98 0.74 -8.15
N HIS A 295 -14.09 1.40 -8.47
CA HIS A 295 -14.94 2.12 -7.52
C HIS A 295 -16.10 1.29 -6.97
N ASN A 296 -16.16 0.00 -7.30
CA ASN A 296 -17.17 -0.89 -6.73
C ASN A 296 -16.95 -1.05 -5.22
N THR A 297 -17.99 -0.73 -4.45
CA THR A 297 -17.96 -0.86 -2.99
C THR A 297 -17.88 -2.32 -2.53
N ASP A 298 -18.46 -3.27 -3.29
CA ASP A 298 -18.34 -4.71 -3.06
C ASP A 298 -17.00 -5.23 -3.62
N PRO A 299 -16.10 -5.75 -2.78
CA PRO A 299 -14.79 -6.22 -3.21
C PRO A 299 -14.81 -7.58 -3.95
N THR A 300 -15.96 -8.23 -4.10
CA THR A 300 -16.06 -9.62 -4.61
C THR A 300 -15.40 -9.78 -5.98
N VAL A 301 -15.66 -8.88 -6.93
CA VAL A 301 -15.07 -8.94 -8.27
C VAL A 301 -13.59 -8.66 -8.24
N ALA A 302 -13.17 -7.63 -7.50
CA ALA A 302 -11.75 -7.31 -7.31
C ALA A 302 -10.98 -8.47 -6.67
N PHE A 303 -11.59 -9.13 -5.67
CA PHE A 303 -11.04 -10.33 -5.05
C PHE A 303 -10.89 -11.48 -6.06
N ALA A 304 -11.92 -11.73 -6.87
CA ALA A 304 -11.84 -12.77 -7.91
C ALA A 304 -10.74 -12.46 -8.94
N ILE A 305 -10.62 -11.18 -9.39
CA ILE A 305 -9.54 -10.73 -10.28
C ILE A 305 -8.17 -10.94 -9.62
N SER A 306 -8.01 -10.67 -8.32
CA SER A 306 -6.73 -10.84 -7.63
C SER A 306 -6.25 -12.30 -7.63
N ARG A 307 -7.17 -13.26 -7.79
CA ARG A 307 -6.88 -14.71 -7.85
C ARG A 307 -6.38 -15.19 -9.21
N LEU A 308 -6.44 -14.34 -10.25
CA LEU A 308 -5.84 -14.65 -11.55
C LEU A 308 -4.30 -14.69 -11.51
N THR A 309 -3.70 -14.24 -10.43
CA THR A 309 -2.28 -14.46 -10.15
C THR A 309 -2.10 -15.89 -9.66
N ALA A 310 -1.42 -16.75 -10.43
CA ALA A 310 -1.10 -18.11 -10.00
C ALA A 310 -0.20 -18.10 -8.76
N ALA A 311 -0.52 -18.95 -7.78
CA ALA A 311 0.22 -19.00 -6.52
C ALA A 311 1.63 -19.58 -6.72
N ASP A 312 1.74 -20.61 -7.58
CA ASP A 312 2.97 -21.39 -7.73
C ASP A 312 3.97 -20.75 -8.69
N TYR A 313 3.51 -20.15 -9.77
CA TYR A 313 4.36 -19.52 -10.78
C TYR A 313 3.70 -18.28 -11.36
N LEU A 314 4.42 -17.16 -11.35
CA LEU A 314 3.90 -15.86 -11.81
C LEU A 314 4.03 -15.69 -13.32
N HIS A 315 3.38 -16.58 -14.10
CA HIS A 315 3.26 -16.40 -15.55
C HIS A 315 2.32 -15.25 -15.94
N GLN A 316 1.41 -14.88 -15.05
CA GLN A 316 0.37 -13.91 -15.31
C GLN A 316 -0.04 -13.18 -14.04
N ALA A 317 -0.25 -11.87 -14.12
CA ALA A 317 -0.70 -11.07 -12.99
C ALA A 317 -1.55 -9.88 -13.41
N PRO A 318 -2.67 -9.63 -12.71
CA PRO A 318 -3.38 -8.36 -12.80
C PRO A 318 -2.52 -7.23 -12.21
N ILE A 319 -2.33 -6.16 -12.97
CA ILE A 319 -1.53 -4.97 -12.64
C ILE A 319 -2.42 -3.73 -12.80
N GLY A 320 -2.49 -2.89 -11.78
CA GLY A 320 -3.30 -1.68 -11.73
C GLY A 320 -3.99 -1.49 -10.38
N ILE A 321 -5.01 -0.66 -10.34
CA ILE A 321 -5.81 -0.39 -9.15
C ILE A 321 -6.99 -1.36 -9.11
N PHE A 322 -6.99 -2.28 -8.14
CA PHE A 322 -8.07 -3.25 -7.93
C PHE A 322 -9.31 -2.64 -7.29
N ARG A 323 -9.09 -1.72 -6.35
CA ARG A 323 -10.15 -1.05 -5.59
C ARG A 323 -9.71 0.34 -5.17
N GLN A 324 -10.61 1.30 -5.31
CA GLN A 324 -10.47 2.67 -4.82
C GLN A 324 -11.86 3.18 -4.45
N VAL A 325 -12.21 3.07 -3.17
CA VAL A 325 -13.53 3.46 -2.66
C VAL A 325 -13.38 4.38 -1.47
N GLU A 326 -14.31 5.31 -1.32
CA GLU A 326 -14.34 6.20 -0.18
C GLU A 326 -14.96 5.50 1.04
N ARG A 327 -14.27 5.63 2.17
CA ARG A 327 -14.72 5.14 3.47
C ARG A 327 -14.26 6.12 4.55
N PRO A 328 -15.04 6.32 5.61
CA PRO A 328 -14.60 7.11 6.75
C PRO A 328 -13.28 6.59 7.32
N THR A 329 -12.36 7.49 7.63
CA THR A 329 -11.07 7.11 8.21
C THR A 329 -11.17 7.05 9.74
N TYR A 330 -10.45 6.10 10.35
CA TYR A 330 -10.42 5.94 11.80
C TYR A 330 -9.86 7.18 12.50
N ASP A 331 -8.83 7.77 11.96
CA ASP A 331 -8.13 8.93 12.51
C ASP A 331 -9.03 10.18 12.52
N ASP A 332 -9.81 10.43 11.47
CA ASP A 332 -10.78 11.53 11.44
C ASP A 332 -11.89 11.31 12.47
N GLN A 333 -12.44 10.09 12.54
CA GLN A 333 -13.48 9.76 13.50
C GLN A 333 -12.98 9.87 14.95
N ALA A 334 -11.75 9.40 15.22
CA ALA A 334 -11.15 9.51 16.55
C ALA A 334 -10.95 10.97 16.96
N ARG A 335 -10.43 11.82 16.06
CA ARG A 335 -10.28 13.25 16.32
C ARG A 335 -11.63 13.94 16.54
N ALA A 336 -12.63 13.62 15.72
CA ALA A 336 -13.99 14.15 15.89
C ALA A 336 -14.61 13.77 17.26
N GLN A 337 -14.43 12.52 17.71
CA GLN A 337 -14.88 12.09 19.03
C GLN A 337 -14.19 12.87 20.16
N VAL A 338 -12.87 13.08 20.05
CA VAL A 338 -12.10 13.85 21.04
C VAL A 338 -12.58 15.30 21.08
N SER A 339 -12.74 15.94 19.91
CA SER A 339 -13.23 17.32 19.82
C SER A 339 -14.61 17.45 20.46
N ALA A 340 -15.56 16.59 20.09
CA ALA A 340 -16.89 16.60 20.65
C ALA A 340 -16.91 16.41 22.18
N ALA A 341 -16.04 15.54 22.70
CA ALA A 341 -15.93 15.34 24.15
C ALA A 341 -15.31 16.55 24.87
N VAL A 342 -14.37 17.25 24.22
CA VAL A 342 -13.79 18.50 24.74
C VAL A 342 -14.84 19.61 24.77
N ASP A 343 -15.58 19.77 23.67
CA ASP A 343 -16.60 20.83 23.52
C ASP A 343 -17.79 20.64 24.48
N ALA A 344 -18.14 19.37 24.75
CA ALA A 344 -19.21 19.04 25.71
C ALA A 344 -18.78 19.15 27.19
N ALA A 345 -17.50 19.32 27.48
CA ALA A 345 -17.01 19.37 28.84
C ALA A 345 -17.32 20.74 29.49
N ALA A 346 -18.05 20.71 30.61
CA ALA A 346 -18.40 21.91 31.38
C ALA A 346 -17.20 22.53 32.14
N ALA A 347 -16.19 21.71 32.48
CA ALA A 347 -14.99 22.14 33.19
C ALA A 347 -13.85 22.53 32.24
N SER A 348 -13.06 23.53 32.62
CA SER A 348 -11.87 23.94 31.88
C SER A 348 -10.82 22.81 31.78
N PRO A 349 -9.89 22.86 30.83
CA PRO A 349 -8.80 21.88 30.75
C PRO A 349 -8.00 21.75 32.03
N ASP A 350 -7.71 22.86 32.72
CA ASP A 350 -6.95 22.88 33.98
C ASP A 350 -7.72 22.25 35.14
N GLU A 351 -9.03 22.52 35.23
CA GLU A 351 -9.89 21.87 36.24
C GLU A 351 -9.97 20.36 36.00
N ARG A 352 -10.09 19.91 34.76
CA ARG A 352 -10.11 18.48 34.41
C ARG A 352 -8.78 17.80 34.72
N LEU A 353 -7.66 18.48 34.38
CA LEU A 353 -6.33 17.98 34.70
C LEU A 353 -6.15 17.89 36.23
N GLY A 354 -6.52 18.95 36.98
CA GLY A 354 -6.48 18.94 38.43
C GLY A 354 -7.31 17.83 39.06
N ALA A 355 -8.53 17.60 38.53
CA ALA A 355 -9.39 16.50 38.99
C ALA A 355 -8.79 15.13 38.68
N LEU A 356 -8.16 14.95 37.49
CA LEU A 356 -7.50 13.71 37.13
C LEU A 356 -6.28 13.42 38.03
N LEU A 357 -5.43 14.43 38.26
CA LEU A 357 -4.26 14.28 39.13
C LEU A 357 -4.62 14.04 40.59
N GLY A 358 -5.76 14.59 41.05
CA GLY A 358 -6.28 14.41 42.40
C GLY A 358 -7.27 13.25 42.57
N ALA A 359 -7.49 12.42 41.54
CA ALA A 359 -8.53 11.38 41.56
C ALA A 359 -8.24 10.16 42.44
N GLY A 360 -6.99 10.01 42.95
CA GLY A 360 -6.57 8.95 43.84
C GLY A 360 -6.37 9.42 45.27
N ASP A 361 -5.74 8.57 46.07
CA ASP A 361 -5.28 8.93 47.40
C ASP A 361 -4.22 10.05 47.31
N THR A 362 -4.53 11.19 47.90
CA THR A 362 -3.64 12.34 47.91
C THR A 362 -3.16 12.62 49.32
N TRP A 363 -1.94 13.20 49.49
CA TRP A 363 -1.42 13.68 50.74
C TRP A 363 -0.89 15.12 50.59
N THR A 364 -0.95 15.87 51.65
CA THR A 364 -0.35 17.20 51.68
C THR A 364 1.11 17.12 52.07
N VAL A 365 1.98 17.71 51.22
CA VAL A 365 3.39 17.89 51.61
C VAL A 365 3.46 19.15 52.44
N VAL A 366 3.91 19.02 53.71
CA VAL A 366 4.06 20.11 54.66
C VAL A 366 5.49 20.62 54.63
#